data_8f6bc2844779973bd06880e480da67e8
#
_entry.id   8f6bc2844779973bd06880e480da67e8
#
_cell.length_a   1.000
_cell.length_b   1.000
_cell.length_c   1.000
_cell.angle_alpha   90.00
_cell.angle_beta   90.00
_cell.angle_gamma   90.00
#
_symmetry.space_group_name_H-M   'P 1'
#
loop_
_entity.id
_entity.type
_entity.pdbx_description
1 polymer ?
#
loop_
_entity_poly.entity_id
_entity_poly.type
_entity_poly.pdbx_seq_one_letter_code
_entity_poly.pdbx_strand_id
1 'polypeptide(L)' 'MCRRIRGLREHAGLTQMQVAEALCVSQAAYSRLEQGEVEIPLSKLFVLSELYRISLQDLIQGI' A
#
# COMPACT_ATOMS: atom_id res chain seq x y z
N MET A 1 1.73 9.68 -4.31
CA MET A 1 0.97 8.54 -3.75
C MET A 1 1.86 7.35 -3.47
N CYS A 2 2.56 6.90 -4.46
CA CYS A 2 3.38 5.69 -4.35
C CYS A 2 4.51 5.80 -3.34
N ARG A 3 5.11 6.98 -3.18
CA ARG A 3 6.19 7.17 -2.21
C ARG A 3 5.74 6.94 -0.78
N ARG A 4 4.52 7.38 -0.46
CA ARG A 4 3.98 7.21 0.89
C ARG A 4 3.80 5.73 1.22
N ILE A 5 3.21 4.98 0.29
CA ILE A 5 2.96 3.55 0.48
C ILE A 5 4.25 2.77 0.55
N ARG A 6 5.20 3.09 -0.32
CA ARG A 6 6.50 2.44 -0.29
C ARG A 6 7.24 2.73 1.00
N GLY A 7 7.23 3.98 1.45
CA GLY A 7 7.88 4.36 2.70
C GLY A 7 7.28 3.64 3.89
N LEU A 8 5.96 3.53 3.95
CA LEU A 8 5.30 2.78 5.02
C LEU A 8 5.69 1.31 5.00
N ARG A 9 5.74 0.71 3.81
CA ARG A 9 6.14 -0.68 3.66
C ARG A 9 7.58 -0.90 4.14
N GLU A 10 8.49 -0.06 3.68
CA GLU A 10 9.91 -0.18 4.05
C GLU A 10 10.11 0.06 5.53
N HIS A 11 9.41 1.03 6.09
CA HIS A 11 9.48 1.32 7.52
C HIS A 11 8.97 0.15 8.37
N ALA A 12 7.97 -0.56 7.87
CA ALA A 12 7.42 -1.74 8.54
C ALA A 12 8.28 -2.99 8.33
N GLY A 13 9.29 -2.92 7.47
CA GLY A 13 10.17 -4.06 7.21
C GLY A 13 9.55 -5.12 6.32
N LEU A 14 8.56 -4.76 5.52
CA LEU A 14 7.84 -5.70 4.67
C LEU A 14 8.35 -5.66 3.24
N THR A 15 8.29 -6.82 2.57
CA THR A 15 8.60 -6.91 1.15
C THR A 15 7.35 -6.60 0.33
N GLN A 16 7.55 -6.30 -0.97
CA GLN A 16 6.41 -6.12 -1.87
C GLN A 16 5.53 -7.37 -1.91
N MET A 17 6.14 -8.56 -1.90
CA MET A 17 5.38 -9.81 -1.94
C MET A 17 4.50 -9.95 -0.71
N GLN A 18 5.01 -9.62 0.47
CA GLN A 18 4.25 -9.72 1.71
C GLN A 18 3.02 -8.81 1.69
N VAL A 19 3.21 -7.59 1.22
CA VAL A 19 2.08 -6.65 1.14
C VAL A 19 1.10 -7.06 0.04
N ALA A 20 1.61 -7.55 -1.10
CA ALA A 20 0.76 -8.05 -2.17
C ALA A 20 -0.14 -9.19 -1.68
N GLU A 21 0.42 -10.10 -0.89
CA GLU A 21 -0.36 -11.18 -0.30
C GLU A 21 -1.44 -10.65 0.64
N ALA A 22 -1.11 -9.66 1.45
CA ALA A 22 -2.08 -9.05 2.35
C ALA A 22 -3.22 -8.38 1.58
N LEU A 23 -2.93 -7.85 0.40
CA LEU A 23 -3.92 -7.20 -0.45
C LEU A 23 -4.63 -8.17 -1.40
N CYS A 24 -4.24 -9.44 -1.39
CA CYS A 24 -4.79 -10.46 -2.29
C CYS A 24 -4.59 -10.12 -3.76
N VAL A 25 -3.43 -9.57 -4.09
CA VAL A 25 -3.07 -9.24 -5.47
C VAL A 25 -1.70 -9.86 -5.78
N SER A 26 -1.36 -9.94 -7.06
CA SER A 26 -0.04 -10.41 -7.45
C SER A 26 1.02 -9.37 -7.10
N GLN A 27 2.27 -9.82 -6.96
CA GLN A 27 3.36 -8.89 -6.70
C GLN A 27 3.51 -7.88 -7.83
N ALA A 28 3.32 -8.31 -9.08
CA ALA A 28 3.40 -7.42 -10.23
C ALA A 28 2.32 -6.34 -10.16
N ALA A 29 1.09 -6.70 -9.79
CA ALA A 29 0.02 -5.74 -9.63
C ALA A 29 0.30 -4.76 -8.49
N TYR A 30 0.80 -5.26 -7.36
CA TYR A 30 1.15 -4.39 -6.25
C TYR A 30 2.28 -3.44 -6.63
N SER A 31 3.28 -3.93 -7.37
CA SER A 31 4.39 -3.09 -7.82
C SER A 31 3.89 -1.92 -8.65
N ARG A 32 2.89 -2.14 -9.49
CA ARG A 32 2.28 -1.06 -10.28
C ARG A 32 1.56 -0.05 -9.41
N LEU A 33 0.89 -0.52 -8.37
CA LEU A 33 0.26 0.38 -7.39
C LEU A 33 1.31 1.27 -6.73
N GLU A 34 2.42 0.67 -6.32
CA GLU A 34 3.49 1.38 -5.64
C GLU A 34 4.19 2.38 -6.56
N GLN A 35 4.27 2.07 -7.84
CA GLN A 35 4.87 2.97 -8.85
C GLN A 35 3.92 4.06 -9.32
N GLY A 36 2.66 4.00 -8.92
CA GLY A 36 1.69 5.01 -9.31
C GLY A 36 1.14 4.84 -10.72
N GLU A 37 1.38 3.68 -11.33
CA GLU A 37 0.88 3.41 -12.69
C GLU A 37 -0.63 3.19 -12.74
N VAL A 38 -1.21 2.75 -11.63
CA VAL A 38 -2.65 2.51 -11.51
C VAL A 38 -3.16 3.10 -10.22
N GLU A 39 -4.44 3.43 -10.17
CA GLU A 39 -5.06 3.93 -8.95
C GLU A 39 -5.27 2.80 -7.95
N ILE A 40 -5.17 3.12 -6.66
CA ILE A 40 -5.40 2.16 -5.60
C ILE A 40 -6.89 2.17 -5.26
N PRO A 41 -7.60 1.04 -5.40
CA PRO A 41 -9.00 0.98 -5.00
C PRO A 41 -9.16 1.27 -3.51
N LEU A 42 -10.28 1.87 -3.14
CA LEU A 42 -10.55 2.22 -1.75
C LEU A 42 -10.49 0.99 -0.84
N SER A 43 -10.98 -0.16 -1.30
CA SER A 43 -10.91 -1.40 -0.54
C SER A 43 -9.47 -1.77 -0.19
N LYS A 44 -8.52 -1.53 -1.08
CA LYS A 44 -7.11 -1.82 -0.82
C LYS A 44 -6.50 -0.79 0.11
N LEU A 45 -6.94 0.46 0.03
CA LEU A 45 -6.51 1.49 0.98
C LEU A 45 -6.93 1.15 2.40
N PHE A 46 -8.12 0.60 2.59
CA PHE A 46 -8.55 0.14 3.92
C PHE A 46 -7.62 -0.93 4.46
N VAL A 47 -7.26 -1.91 3.63
CA VAL A 47 -6.35 -2.98 4.06
C VAL A 47 -4.99 -2.40 4.43
N LEU A 48 -4.47 -1.47 3.64
CA LEU A 48 -3.19 -0.83 3.93
C LEU A 48 -3.24 -0.04 5.23
N SER A 49 -4.33 0.67 5.49
CA SER A 49 -4.46 1.43 6.73
C SER A 49 -4.43 0.51 7.95
N GLU A 50 -5.09 -0.64 7.87
CA GLU A 50 -5.07 -1.63 8.93
C GLU A 50 -3.69 -2.25 9.08
N LEU A 51 -3.06 -2.58 7.96
CA LEU A 51 -1.74 -3.21 7.96
C LEU A 51 -0.70 -2.34 8.63
N TYR A 52 -0.72 -1.04 8.34
CA TYR A 52 0.26 -0.09 8.89
C TYR A 52 -0.25 0.61 10.16
N ARG A 53 -1.44 0.28 10.63
CA ARG A 53 -2.03 0.82 11.86
C ARG A 53 -2.10 2.34 11.86
N ILE A 54 -2.48 2.90 10.75
CA ILE A 54 -2.74 4.34 10.62
C ILE A 54 -4.18 4.53 10.16
N SER A 55 -4.72 5.72 10.40
CA SER A 55 -6.08 6.00 9.95
C SER A 55 -6.10 6.10 8.43
N LEU A 56 -7.23 5.78 7.84
CA LEU A 56 -7.40 5.93 6.39
C LEU A 56 -7.17 7.39 5.97
N GLN A 57 -7.63 8.33 6.78
CA GLN A 57 -7.44 9.75 6.51
C GLN A 57 -5.95 10.11 6.46
N ASP A 58 -5.18 9.63 7.43
CA ASP A 58 -3.74 9.89 7.45
C ASP A 58 -3.05 9.27 6.24
N LEU A 59 -3.47 8.07 5.87
CA LEU A 59 -2.91 7.41 4.69
C LEU A 59 -3.18 8.23 3.43
N ILE A 60 -4.40 8.69 3.26
CA ILE A 60 -4.81 9.46 2.10
C ILE A 60 -4.12 10.83 2.07
N GLN A 61 -4.01 11.49 3.21
CA GLN A 61 -3.37 12.81 3.28
C GLN A 61 -1.88 12.76 2.95
N GLY A 62 -1.23 11.65 3.24
CA GLY A 62 0.18 11.49 2.92
C GLY A 62 0.46 11.19 1.45
N ILE A 63 -0.58 11.12 0.68
CA ILE A 63 -0.49 10.73 -0.73
C ILE A 63 -0.41 11.94 -1.64
#